data_fd91864a272f6e973bc8554c0713120f
#
_entry.id   fd91864a272f6e973bc8554c0713120f
#
_cell.length_a   1.000
_cell.length_b   1.000
_cell.length_c   1.000
_cell.angle_alpha   90.00
_cell.angle_beta   90.00
_cell.angle_gamma   90.00
#
_symmetry.space_group_name_H-M   'P 1'
#
loop_
_entity.id
_entity.type
_entity.pdbx_description
1 polymer ?
#
loop_
_entity_poly.entity_id
_entity_poly.type
_entity_poly.pdbx_seq_one_letter_code
_entity_poly.pdbx_strand_id
1 'polypeptide(L)'
;PAPPSDSATSAAALWNRPQATFASRLELNGDVATVTREVDAGLEVLEVDLPAVVTTDLRLNEPRYVKLPDIMKAKKKPIELLPIDSLGVDVAPVLRVIRYEAPAGRSRGVMVKNVDELVGALRDRGLLA
;
A
#
# COMPACT_ATOMS: atom_id res chain seq x y z
N PRO A 1 1.00 2.23 -11.30
CA PRO A 1 -0.17 2.36 -10.46
C PRO A 1 0.26 2.84 -9.09
N ALA A 2 -0.34 3.93 -8.59
CA ALA A 2 -0.10 4.39 -7.25
C ALA A 2 -0.47 3.27 -6.26
N PRO A 3 0.24 3.11 -5.16
CA PRO A 3 -0.10 2.09 -4.17
C PRO A 3 -1.50 2.37 -3.61
N PRO A 4 -2.30 1.33 -3.36
CA PRO A 4 -3.68 1.47 -2.86
C PRO A 4 -3.78 2.16 -1.48
N SER A 5 -2.66 2.39 -0.83
CA SER A 5 -2.56 3.06 0.47
C SER A 5 -2.92 4.55 0.44
N ASP A 6 -2.72 5.24 -0.66
CA ASP A 6 -2.87 6.70 -0.72
C ASP A 6 -4.33 7.14 -0.55
N SER A 7 -5.28 6.40 -1.12
CA SER A 7 -6.70 6.71 -1.00
C SER A 7 -7.24 6.54 0.42
N ALA A 8 -6.85 5.45 1.10
CA ALA A 8 -7.29 5.19 2.47
C ALA A 8 -6.65 6.17 3.47
N THR A 9 -5.37 6.51 3.28
CA THR A 9 -4.67 7.53 4.06
C THR A 9 -5.32 8.90 3.91
N SER A 10 -5.66 9.29 2.68
CA SER A 10 -6.39 10.53 2.41
C SER A 10 -7.79 10.51 3.03
N ALA A 11 -8.51 9.39 2.95
CA ALA A 11 -9.83 9.24 3.58
C ALA A 11 -9.74 9.38 5.10
N ALA A 12 -8.73 8.79 5.76
CA ALA A 12 -8.51 8.93 7.20
C ALA A 12 -8.27 10.39 7.60
N ALA A 13 -7.46 11.11 6.83
CA ALA A 13 -7.18 12.52 7.07
C ALA A 13 -8.43 13.39 6.91
N LEU A 14 -9.21 13.19 5.84
CA LEU A 14 -10.46 13.91 5.60
C LEU A 14 -11.52 13.60 6.66
N TRP A 15 -11.56 12.38 7.15
CA TRP A 15 -12.49 11.95 8.20
C TRP A 15 -12.00 12.30 9.60
N ASN A 16 -10.77 12.80 9.73
CA ASN A 16 -10.11 13.11 11.01
C ASN A 16 -10.12 11.90 11.96
N ARG A 17 -9.69 10.74 11.45
CA ARG A 17 -9.60 9.50 12.21
C ARG A 17 -8.17 8.97 12.26
N PRO A 18 -7.80 8.26 13.35
CA PRO A 18 -6.55 7.53 13.41
C PRO A 18 -6.43 6.55 12.24
N GLN A 19 -5.20 6.26 11.84
CA GLN A 19 -4.94 5.32 10.75
C GLN A 19 -3.82 4.36 11.10
N ALA A 20 -3.95 3.12 10.62
CA ALA A 20 -2.89 2.14 10.60
C ALA A 20 -2.86 1.45 9.23
N THR A 21 -1.73 1.53 8.54
CA THR A 21 -1.60 1.05 7.16
C THR A 21 -0.81 -0.25 7.09
N PHE A 22 -1.11 -1.09 6.08
CA PHE A 22 -0.42 -2.36 5.80
C PHE A 22 -0.47 -3.36 6.95
N ALA A 23 -1.63 -3.48 7.61
CA ALA A 23 -1.82 -4.41 8.71
C ALA A 23 -1.60 -5.86 8.26
N SER A 24 -0.64 -6.53 8.89
CA SER A 24 -0.41 -7.98 8.77
C SER A 24 -1.03 -8.76 9.94
N ARG A 25 -1.34 -8.08 11.03
CA ARG A 25 -2.08 -8.61 12.19
C ARG A 25 -2.92 -7.51 12.81
N LEU A 26 -4.14 -7.84 13.21
CA LEU A 26 -5.09 -6.94 13.84
C LEU A 26 -5.74 -7.61 15.02
N GLU A 27 -5.68 -6.97 16.19
CA GLU A 27 -6.36 -7.41 17.41
C GLU A 27 -7.23 -6.25 17.93
N LEU A 28 -8.45 -6.57 18.33
CA LEU A 28 -9.40 -5.59 18.87
C LEU A 28 -9.59 -5.81 20.36
N ASN A 29 -9.35 -4.76 21.15
CA ASN A 29 -9.52 -4.77 22.60
C ASN A 29 -10.39 -3.58 23.02
N GLY A 30 -11.72 -3.79 23.10
CA GLY A 30 -12.66 -2.72 23.37
C GLY A 30 -12.60 -1.64 22.30
N ASP A 31 -12.25 -0.43 22.69
CA ASP A 31 -12.18 0.74 21.81
C ASP A 31 -10.77 0.99 21.22
N VAL A 32 -9.87 0.03 21.36
CA VAL A 32 -8.49 0.11 20.86
C VAL A 32 -8.19 -1.04 19.93
N ALA A 33 -7.53 -0.75 18.82
CA ALA A 33 -6.98 -1.76 17.90
C ALA A 33 -5.47 -1.79 17.99
N THR A 34 -4.90 -2.99 18.21
CA THR A 34 -3.47 -3.26 18.10
C THR A 34 -3.17 -3.79 16.72
N VAL A 35 -2.36 -3.07 15.96
CA VAL A 35 -2.06 -3.36 14.55
C VAL A 35 -0.57 -3.62 14.40
N THR A 36 -0.21 -4.79 13.89
CA THR A 36 1.17 -5.10 13.49
C THR A 36 1.32 -4.89 12.00
N ARG A 37 2.37 -4.17 11.59
CA ARG A 37 2.73 -3.94 10.20
C ARG A 37 4.22 -4.12 9.95
N GLU A 38 4.61 -4.36 8.73
CA GLU A 38 6.01 -4.43 8.32
C GLU A 38 6.43 -3.10 7.72
N VAL A 39 7.57 -2.60 8.16
CA VAL A 39 8.24 -1.40 7.66
C VAL A 39 9.69 -1.74 7.33
N ASP A 40 10.43 -0.83 6.67
CA ASP A 40 11.81 -1.09 6.25
C ASP A 40 12.74 -1.49 7.42
N ALA A 41 12.47 -0.99 8.61
CA ALA A 41 13.23 -1.31 9.82
C ALA A 41 12.82 -2.62 10.52
N GLY A 42 11.76 -3.30 10.08
CA GLY A 42 11.24 -4.52 10.66
C GLY A 42 9.74 -4.47 10.95
N LEU A 43 9.31 -5.06 12.07
CA LEU A 43 7.91 -5.05 12.50
C LEU A 43 7.64 -3.86 13.42
N GLU A 44 6.56 -3.17 13.16
CA GLU A 44 6.03 -2.09 14.00
C GLU A 44 4.66 -2.50 14.54
N VAL A 45 4.43 -2.23 15.83
CA VAL A 45 3.15 -2.46 16.50
C VAL A 45 2.57 -1.11 16.89
N LEU A 46 1.38 -0.81 16.40
CA LEU A 46 0.65 0.42 16.65
C LEU A 46 -0.59 0.12 17.49
N GLU A 47 -0.89 0.99 18.43
CA GLU A 47 -2.20 1.06 19.08
C GLU A 47 -2.94 2.28 18.55
N VAL A 48 -4.17 2.09 18.11
CA VAL A 48 -5.02 3.15 17.58
C VAL A 48 -6.40 3.09 18.20
N ASP A 49 -6.92 4.27 18.57
CA ASP A 49 -8.29 4.40 19.08
C ASP A 49 -9.31 4.19 17.97
N LEU A 50 -10.40 3.51 18.28
CA LEU A 50 -11.51 3.30 17.38
C LEU A 50 -12.55 4.43 17.50
N PRO A 51 -13.19 4.81 16.39
CA PRO A 51 -13.08 4.28 15.03
C PRO A 51 -11.82 4.77 14.31
N ALA A 52 -11.16 3.88 13.60
CA ALA A 52 -9.93 4.11 12.86
C ALA A 52 -10.04 3.60 11.42
N VAL A 53 -9.14 4.07 10.55
CA VAL A 53 -8.99 3.54 9.19
C VAL A 53 -7.79 2.60 9.17
N VAL A 54 -8.04 1.33 8.86
CA VAL A 54 -7.00 0.31 8.77
C VAL A 54 -6.93 -0.19 7.34
N THR A 55 -5.75 -0.14 6.73
CA THR A 55 -5.51 -0.86 5.47
C THR A 55 -4.78 -2.16 5.75
N THR A 56 -5.11 -3.18 4.99
CA THR A 56 -4.61 -4.53 5.24
C THR A 56 -3.60 -4.96 4.19
N ASP A 57 -2.64 -5.75 4.62
CA ASP A 57 -1.74 -6.50 3.76
C ASP A 57 -2.38 -7.87 3.43
N LEU A 58 -1.94 -8.47 2.33
CA LEU A 58 -2.37 -9.82 1.91
C LEU A 58 -2.06 -10.92 2.95
N ARG A 59 -1.16 -10.65 3.89
CA ARG A 59 -0.75 -11.56 4.97
C ARG A 59 -1.69 -11.55 6.17
N LEU A 60 -2.65 -10.62 6.23
CA LEU A 60 -3.56 -10.51 7.38
C LEU A 60 -4.35 -11.80 7.60
N ASN A 61 -4.87 -12.39 6.53
CA ASN A 61 -5.64 -13.62 6.57
C ASN A 61 -5.44 -14.46 5.31
N GLU A 62 -5.53 -15.78 5.46
CA GLU A 62 -5.71 -16.66 4.30
C GLU A 62 -7.15 -16.56 3.79
N PRO A 63 -7.36 -16.40 2.46
CA PRO A 63 -8.70 -16.40 1.88
C PRO A 63 -9.40 -17.74 2.16
N ARG A 64 -10.63 -17.68 2.64
CA ARG A 64 -11.44 -18.88 2.86
C ARG A 64 -11.78 -19.55 1.53
N TYR A 65 -11.79 -20.88 1.52
CA TYR A 65 -12.21 -21.64 0.36
C TYR A 65 -13.67 -21.30 0.00
N VAL A 66 -13.88 -20.88 -1.24
CA VAL A 66 -15.21 -20.49 -1.76
C VAL A 66 -15.89 -21.70 -2.35
N LYS A 67 -16.98 -22.15 -1.70
CA LYS A 67 -17.81 -23.26 -2.19
C LYS A 67 -18.74 -22.79 -3.29
N LEU A 68 -19.11 -23.69 -4.22
CA LEU A 68 -20.02 -23.38 -5.32
C LEU A 68 -21.36 -22.73 -4.88
N PRO A 69 -22.04 -23.20 -3.80
CA PRO A 69 -23.24 -22.53 -3.31
C PRO A 69 -23.02 -21.07 -2.89
N ASP A 70 -21.85 -20.73 -2.38
CA ASP A 70 -21.53 -19.36 -1.95
C ASP A 70 -21.31 -18.45 -3.16
N ILE A 71 -20.73 -18.98 -4.25
CA ILE A 71 -20.62 -18.27 -5.54
C ILE A 71 -22.01 -17.96 -6.08
N MET A 72 -22.92 -18.94 -6.04
CA MET A 72 -24.30 -18.76 -6.51
C MET A 72 -25.09 -17.74 -5.67
N LYS A 73 -24.88 -17.74 -4.34
CA LYS A 73 -25.48 -16.74 -3.45
C LYS A 73 -24.91 -15.35 -3.71
N ALA A 74 -23.60 -15.24 -3.91
CA ALA A 74 -22.94 -13.96 -4.19
C ALA A 74 -23.46 -13.31 -5.48
N LYS A 75 -23.68 -14.10 -6.53
CA LYS A 75 -24.26 -13.59 -7.81
C LYS A 75 -25.66 -13.01 -7.67
N LYS A 76 -26.39 -13.38 -6.62
CA LYS A 76 -27.77 -12.90 -6.36
C LYS A 76 -27.81 -11.71 -5.43
N LYS A 77 -26.69 -11.30 -4.84
CA LYS A 77 -26.68 -10.13 -3.97
C LYS A 77 -26.87 -8.86 -4.78
N PRO A 78 -27.70 -7.92 -4.30
CA PRO A 78 -27.85 -6.65 -4.95
C PRO A 78 -26.52 -5.85 -4.90
N ILE A 79 -26.21 -5.18 -6.00
CA ILE A 79 -25.11 -4.22 -6.08
C ILE A 79 -25.75 -2.85 -6.22
N GLU A 80 -25.52 -1.99 -5.24
CA GLU A 80 -25.94 -0.61 -5.30
C GLU A 80 -24.94 0.19 -6.14
N LEU A 81 -25.45 0.85 -7.18
CA LEU A 81 -24.65 1.73 -8.03
C LEU A 81 -24.96 3.18 -7.63
N LEU A 82 -23.95 3.86 -7.10
CA LEU A 82 -24.04 5.28 -6.76
C LEU A 82 -23.32 6.10 -7.85
N PRO A 83 -24.08 6.78 -8.73
CA PRO A 83 -23.47 7.67 -9.72
C PRO A 83 -22.75 8.81 -9.01
N ILE A 84 -21.56 9.17 -9.50
CA ILE A 84 -20.73 10.22 -8.88
C ILE A 84 -21.46 11.57 -8.83
N ASP A 85 -22.28 11.86 -9.83
CA ASP A 85 -23.08 13.09 -9.89
C ASP A 85 -24.11 13.18 -8.75
N SER A 86 -24.54 12.04 -8.21
CA SER A 86 -25.48 12.00 -7.07
C SER A 86 -24.83 12.39 -5.75
N LEU A 87 -23.51 12.41 -5.67
CA LEU A 87 -22.77 12.74 -4.45
C LEU A 87 -22.56 14.24 -4.27
N GLY A 88 -22.90 15.07 -5.27
CA GLY A 88 -22.77 16.53 -5.19
C GLY A 88 -21.33 17.05 -5.00
N VAL A 89 -20.33 16.26 -5.41
CA VAL A 89 -18.91 16.63 -5.30
C VAL A 89 -18.36 17.00 -6.69
N ASP A 90 -17.55 18.06 -6.73
CA ASP A 90 -16.82 18.41 -7.93
C ASP A 90 -15.62 17.46 -8.08
N VAL A 91 -15.62 16.70 -9.18
CA VAL A 91 -14.56 15.74 -9.52
C VAL A 91 -13.71 16.21 -10.70
N ALA A 92 -13.81 17.49 -11.06
CA ALA A 92 -12.96 18.04 -12.11
C ALA A 92 -11.46 17.84 -11.75
N PRO A 93 -10.66 17.31 -12.67
CA PRO A 93 -9.25 17.07 -12.40
C PRO A 93 -8.52 18.40 -12.19
N VAL A 94 -7.92 18.57 -11.01
CA VAL A 94 -7.08 19.74 -10.67
C VAL A 94 -5.67 19.66 -11.28
N LEU A 95 -5.29 18.47 -11.78
CA LEU A 95 -3.99 18.22 -12.41
C LEU A 95 -4.22 17.77 -13.86
N ARG A 96 -3.43 18.32 -14.79
CA ARG A 96 -3.37 17.88 -16.17
C ARG A 96 -2.00 17.29 -16.44
N VAL A 97 -1.95 16.02 -16.84
CA VAL A 97 -0.71 15.40 -17.28
C VAL A 97 -0.31 16.02 -18.62
N ILE A 98 0.87 16.63 -18.67
CA ILE A 98 1.39 17.29 -19.85
C ILE A 98 2.12 16.30 -20.76
N ARG A 99 2.90 15.36 -20.15
CA ARG A 99 3.74 14.43 -20.89
C ARG A 99 4.06 13.20 -20.05
N TYR A 100 4.19 12.07 -20.71
CA TYR A 100 4.78 10.84 -20.17
C TYR A 100 6.10 10.58 -20.88
N GLU A 101 7.16 10.32 -20.12
CA GLU A 101 8.45 9.93 -20.64
C GLU A 101 8.89 8.62 -20.01
N ALA A 102 9.49 7.76 -20.81
CA ALA A 102 10.17 6.61 -20.27
C ALA A 102 11.39 7.08 -19.46
N PRO A 103 11.70 6.44 -18.31
CA PRO A 103 12.94 6.71 -17.61
C PRO A 103 14.14 6.52 -18.53
N ALA A 104 15.14 7.38 -18.41
CA ALA A 104 16.38 7.20 -19.14
C ALA A 104 16.96 5.82 -18.84
N GLY A 105 17.29 5.08 -19.90
CA GLY A 105 17.91 3.76 -19.77
C GLY A 105 19.21 3.87 -18.98
N ARG A 106 19.40 2.98 -18.01
CA ARG A 106 20.66 2.91 -17.27
C ARG A 106 21.72 2.32 -18.20
N SER A 107 22.92 2.90 -18.20
CA SER A 107 24.07 2.31 -18.87
C SER A 107 24.44 0.97 -18.21
N ARG A 108 24.94 0.06 -19.03
CA ARG A 108 25.45 -1.22 -18.51
C ARG A 108 26.58 -0.94 -17.50
N GLY A 109 26.54 -1.62 -16.37
CA GLY A 109 27.60 -1.54 -15.37
C GLY A 109 28.94 -2.06 -15.90
N VAL A 110 30.04 -1.78 -15.18
CA VAL A 110 31.35 -2.30 -15.47
C VAL A 110 31.43 -3.75 -14.98
N MET A 111 31.83 -4.66 -15.86
CA MET A 111 32.10 -6.05 -15.48
C MET A 111 33.48 -6.15 -14.86
N VAL A 112 33.54 -6.73 -13.67
CA VAL A 112 34.79 -6.97 -12.94
C VAL A 112 35.15 -8.46 -12.97
N LYS A 113 36.42 -8.80 -12.93
CA LYS A 113 36.90 -10.18 -13.10
C LYS A 113 37.05 -10.92 -11.77
N ASN A 114 37.28 -10.20 -10.70
CA ASN A 114 37.50 -10.75 -9.36
C ASN A 114 37.02 -9.80 -8.27
N VAL A 115 37.08 -10.24 -7.01
CA VAL A 115 36.64 -9.49 -5.85
C VAL A 115 37.46 -8.23 -5.60
N ASP A 116 38.78 -8.29 -5.83
CA ASP A 116 39.69 -7.17 -5.61
C ASP A 116 39.36 -6.00 -6.55
N GLU A 117 39.09 -6.31 -7.82
CA GLU A 117 38.61 -5.33 -8.80
C GLU A 117 37.27 -4.71 -8.40
N LEU A 118 36.34 -5.52 -7.85
CA LEU A 118 35.08 -5.04 -7.38
C LEU A 118 35.26 -4.05 -6.20
N VAL A 119 36.05 -4.45 -5.22
CA VAL A 119 36.34 -3.61 -4.03
C VAL A 119 37.03 -2.31 -4.47
N GLY A 120 38.00 -2.37 -5.38
CA GLY A 120 38.64 -1.19 -5.95
C GLY A 120 37.63 -0.25 -6.61
N ALA A 121 36.79 -0.78 -7.50
CA ALA A 121 35.78 0.00 -8.21
C ALA A 121 34.74 0.62 -7.30
N LEU A 122 34.40 -0.02 -6.18
CA LEU A 122 33.47 0.52 -5.16
C LEU A 122 34.13 1.62 -4.33
N ARG A 123 35.44 1.48 -3.98
CA ARG A 123 36.21 2.50 -3.28
C ARG A 123 36.39 3.75 -4.14
N ASP A 124 36.73 3.59 -5.40
CA ASP A 124 36.91 4.72 -6.34
C ASP A 124 35.64 5.54 -6.51
N ARG A 125 34.47 4.92 -6.27
CA ARG A 125 33.15 5.57 -6.27
C ARG A 125 32.71 6.10 -4.89
N GLY A 126 33.53 5.95 -3.87
CA GLY A 126 33.20 6.38 -2.51
C GLY A 126 32.08 5.58 -1.85
N LEU A 127 31.83 4.35 -2.29
CA LEU A 127 30.77 3.46 -1.78
C LEU A 127 31.27 2.51 -0.69
N LEU A 128 32.60 2.44 -0.48
CA LEU A 128 33.24 1.71 0.61
C LEU A 128 34.24 2.64 1.31
N ALA A 129 34.17 2.66 2.64
CA ALA A 129 35.17 3.32 3.48
C ALA A 129 36.49 2.52 3.50
#